data_901f61be720d2b3ba4a2921397429e32
#
_entry.id   901f61be720d2b3ba4a2921397429e32
#
_cell.length_a   1.000
_cell.length_b   1.000
_cell.length_c   1.000
_cell.angle_alpha   90.00
_cell.angle_beta   90.00
_cell.angle_gamma   90.00
#
_symmetry.space_group_name_H-M   'P 1'
#
loop_
_entity.id
_entity.type
_entity.pdbx_description
1 polymer ?
#
loop_
_entity_poly.entity_id
_entity_poly.type
_entity_poly.pdbx_seq_one_letter_code
_entity_poly.pdbx_strand_id
1 'polypeptide(L)'
;MKSTFRVLFFLKRDKVKKNGNMPIMARITIDGKLAQFNTKLEVNPKNWQAKTGKVSGRGAEFTRMNEMLDGIKATLYKHYQTILERDGYVTAEKVRNTFLGKEEKAKTLLQVFAQHNEQYALKVGKTATHRTYTRYELIKNRLAEYIRTNYHVEDISFREINVVFIEGFYLFIRDNYPCTHNTAMKFVQRFRTVVLFAHNLGLINFNPFGAYKLKFEYVERGYLEQDELDRIYQKTFASKRLEQVRDMFIFSCYTGLSYVDVCELRAENIKVSFDGNLLSFTSEMRK
;
A
#
# COMPACT_ATOMS: atom_id res chain seq x y z
N MET A 1 4.36 -26.04 12.47
CA MET A 1 3.16 -26.91 12.61
C MET A 1 2.60 -27.18 11.23
N LYS A 2 2.27 -28.45 10.90
CA LYS A 2 1.57 -28.76 9.66
C LYS A 2 0.12 -28.29 9.79
N SER A 3 -0.33 -27.41 8.91
CA SER A 3 -1.72 -26.95 8.83
C SER A 3 -2.66 -28.12 8.57
N THR A 4 -3.76 -28.21 9.29
CA THR A 4 -4.76 -29.27 9.12
C THR A 4 -5.77 -28.88 8.07
N PHE A 5 -5.84 -29.61 6.96
CA PHE A 5 -6.82 -29.41 5.90
C PHE A 5 -7.81 -30.56 5.81
N ARG A 6 -9.09 -30.25 5.89
CA ARG A 6 -10.18 -31.25 5.80
C ARG A 6 -11.34 -30.72 4.95
N VAL A 7 -11.84 -31.54 4.07
CA VAL A 7 -13.07 -31.30 3.29
C VAL A 7 -14.11 -32.34 3.64
N LEU A 8 -15.33 -31.89 3.96
CA LEU A 8 -16.48 -32.72 4.29
C LEU A 8 -17.69 -32.29 3.48
N PHE A 9 -18.42 -33.27 2.92
CA PHE A 9 -19.71 -33.04 2.30
C PHE A 9 -20.84 -33.43 3.23
N PHE A 10 -21.93 -32.62 3.20
CA PHE A 10 -23.12 -32.89 4.02
C PHE A 10 -24.37 -32.32 3.39
N LEU A 11 -25.56 -32.85 3.77
CA LEU A 11 -26.85 -32.36 3.29
C LEU A 11 -27.30 -31.14 4.10
N LYS A 12 -27.83 -30.15 3.46
CA LYS A 12 -28.49 -29.01 4.10
C LYS A 12 -29.94 -29.33 4.38
N ARG A 13 -30.25 -29.78 5.59
CA ARG A 13 -31.56 -30.29 5.99
C ARG A 13 -32.69 -29.27 6.03
N ASP A 14 -32.36 -28.00 6.22
CA ASP A 14 -33.31 -26.87 6.28
C ASP A 14 -33.79 -26.39 4.91
N LYS A 15 -33.29 -26.97 3.81
CA LYS A 15 -33.67 -26.59 2.43
C LYS A 15 -34.02 -27.82 1.62
N VAL A 16 -35.20 -28.38 1.87
CA VAL A 16 -35.78 -29.48 1.04
C VAL A 16 -36.43 -28.80 -0.18
N LYS A 17 -36.10 -29.25 -1.38
CA LYS A 17 -36.72 -28.78 -2.61
C LYS A 17 -38.06 -29.47 -2.86
N LYS A 18 -38.91 -28.89 -3.75
CA LYS A 18 -40.19 -29.45 -4.12
C LYS A 18 -40.15 -30.91 -4.65
N ASN A 19 -39.00 -31.32 -5.20
CA ASN A 19 -38.74 -32.69 -5.69
C ASN A 19 -38.26 -33.65 -4.59
N GLY A 20 -38.22 -33.23 -3.31
CA GLY A 20 -37.74 -34.04 -2.19
C GLY A 20 -36.22 -34.15 -2.07
N ASN A 21 -35.45 -33.52 -2.99
CA ASN A 21 -33.99 -33.52 -2.92
C ASN A 21 -33.46 -32.42 -1.98
N MET A 22 -32.29 -32.68 -1.41
CA MET A 22 -31.56 -31.74 -0.55
C MET A 22 -30.23 -31.34 -1.21
N PRO A 23 -29.83 -30.05 -1.11
CA PRO A 23 -28.55 -29.61 -1.63
C PRO A 23 -27.37 -30.16 -0.81
N ILE A 24 -26.32 -30.60 -1.52
CA ILE A 24 -25.06 -31.03 -0.93
C ILE A 24 -24.18 -29.80 -0.69
N MET A 25 -23.77 -29.61 0.55
CA MET A 25 -22.84 -28.55 0.96
C MET A 25 -21.44 -29.11 1.13
N ALA A 26 -20.44 -28.32 0.77
CA ALA A 26 -19.05 -28.58 1.12
C ALA A 26 -18.64 -27.74 2.32
N ARG A 27 -17.91 -28.34 3.27
CA ARG A 27 -17.28 -27.68 4.41
C ARG A 27 -15.77 -27.88 4.33
N ILE A 28 -15.04 -26.80 4.31
CA ILE A 28 -13.58 -26.75 4.40
C ILE A 28 -13.22 -26.38 5.83
N THR A 29 -12.34 -27.14 6.46
CA THR A 29 -11.80 -26.83 7.78
C THR A 29 -10.28 -26.74 7.69
N ILE A 30 -9.73 -25.61 8.14
CA ILE A 30 -8.28 -25.37 8.21
C ILE A 30 -7.98 -24.78 9.58
N ASP A 31 -7.11 -25.44 10.34
CA ASP A 31 -6.68 -25.02 11.67
C ASP A 31 -7.86 -24.61 12.60
N GLY A 32 -8.92 -25.44 12.58
CA GLY A 32 -10.13 -25.23 13.38
C GLY A 32 -11.12 -24.20 12.82
N LYS A 33 -10.73 -23.37 11.85
CA LYS A 33 -11.62 -22.42 11.18
C LYS A 33 -12.32 -23.09 10.00
N LEU A 34 -13.61 -22.76 9.79
CA LEU A 34 -14.43 -23.39 8.77
C LEU A 34 -15.03 -22.39 7.80
N ALA A 35 -15.15 -22.82 6.53
CA ALA A 35 -15.90 -22.15 5.48
C ALA A 35 -16.80 -23.15 4.76
N GLN A 36 -17.98 -22.71 4.32
CA GLN A 36 -18.96 -23.56 3.66
C GLN A 36 -19.43 -22.95 2.36
N PHE A 37 -19.81 -23.80 1.40
CA PHE A 37 -20.45 -23.38 0.16
C PHE A 37 -21.36 -24.49 -0.40
N ASN A 38 -22.28 -24.10 -1.27
CA ASN A 38 -23.17 -25.02 -1.98
C ASN A 38 -22.45 -25.60 -3.20
N THR A 39 -22.40 -26.94 -3.32
CA THR A 39 -21.79 -27.61 -4.48
C THR A 39 -22.62 -27.53 -5.74
N LYS A 40 -23.88 -27.06 -5.65
CA LYS A 40 -24.92 -27.08 -6.68
C LYS A 40 -25.42 -28.49 -7.05
N LEU A 41 -24.94 -29.52 -6.34
CA LEU A 41 -25.43 -30.88 -6.45
C LEU A 41 -26.56 -31.13 -5.44
N GLU A 42 -27.48 -32.02 -5.79
CA GLU A 42 -28.65 -32.34 -4.97
C GLU A 42 -28.87 -33.84 -5.00
N VAL A 43 -29.33 -34.37 -3.88
CA VAL A 43 -29.63 -35.80 -3.78
C VAL A 43 -30.80 -36.03 -2.85
N ASN A 44 -31.54 -37.13 -3.09
CA ASN A 44 -32.55 -37.60 -2.15
C ASN A 44 -31.85 -38.05 -0.84
N PRO A 45 -32.32 -37.58 0.34
CA PRO A 45 -31.72 -37.94 1.63
C PRO A 45 -31.57 -39.45 1.87
N LYS A 46 -32.48 -40.26 1.31
CA LYS A 46 -32.43 -41.75 1.42
C LYS A 46 -31.19 -42.34 0.74
N ASN A 47 -30.66 -41.64 -0.25
CA ASN A 47 -29.47 -42.09 -1.02
C ASN A 47 -28.18 -41.43 -0.51
N TRP A 48 -28.19 -40.79 0.66
CA TRP A 48 -27.03 -40.10 1.21
C TRP A 48 -26.38 -40.89 2.35
N GLN A 49 -25.08 -41.18 2.25
CA GLN A 49 -24.28 -41.78 3.31
C GLN A 49 -23.53 -40.71 4.09
N ALA A 50 -24.04 -40.33 5.24
CA ALA A 50 -23.45 -39.25 6.07
C ALA A 50 -22.03 -39.57 6.56
N LYS A 51 -21.69 -40.87 6.80
CA LYS A 51 -20.37 -41.28 7.27
C LYS A 51 -19.27 -41.08 6.22
N THR A 52 -19.57 -41.37 4.94
CA THR A 52 -18.60 -41.31 3.86
C THR A 52 -18.68 -39.97 3.10
N GLY A 53 -19.78 -39.23 3.27
CA GLY A 53 -20.05 -38.00 2.48
C GLY A 53 -20.28 -38.28 0.99
N LYS A 54 -20.81 -39.47 0.67
CA LYS A 54 -21.05 -39.96 -0.70
C LYS A 54 -22.50 -40.34 -0.91
N VAL A 55 -22.86 -40.43 -2.17
CA VAL A 55 -24.19 -40.87 -2.60
C VAL A 55 -24.17 -42.40 -2.79
N SER A 56 -25.19 -43.09 -2.31
CA SER A 56 -25.40 -44.51 -2.50
C SER A 56 -26.66 -44.78 -3.32
N GLY A 57 -26.55 -45.68 -4.27
CA GLY A 57 -27.64 -46.06 -5.15
C GLY A 57 -27.14 -46.91 -6.31
N ARG A 58 -28.07 -47.61 -7.01
CA ARG A 58 -27.73 -48.37 -8.23
C ARG A 58 -28.04 -47.48 -9.45
N GLY A 59 -27.00 -47.17 -10.26
CA GLY A 59 -27.14 -46.41 -11.50
C GLY A 59 -25.98 -45.46 -11.78
N ALA A 60 -25.74 -45.19 -13.06
CA ALA A 60 -24.66 -44.32 -13.54
C ALA A 60 -24.70 -42.88 -12.97
N GLU A 61 -25.90 -42.41 -12.62
CA GLU A 61 -26.11 -41.07 -12.05
C GLU A 61 -25.40 -40.91 -10.69
N PHE A 62 -25.50 -41.93 -9.82
CA PHE A 62 -24.85 -41.89 -8.50
C PHE A 62 -23.33 -41.96 -8.59
N THR A 63 -22.83 -42.78 -9.53
CA THR A 63 -21.38 -42.84 -9.83
C THR A 63 -20.86 -41.48 -10.30
N ARG A 64 -21.54 -40.88 -11.28
CA ARG A 64 -21.19 -39.54 -11.80
C ARG A 64 -21.24 -38.47 -10.75
N MET A 65 -22.21 -38.51 -9.84
CA MET A 65 -22.32 -37.56 -8.73
C MET A 65 -21.17 -37.69 -7.74
N ASN A 66 -20.76 -38.92 -7.43
CA ASN A 66 -19.59 -39.17 -6.60
C ASN A 66 -18.29 -38.73 -7.25
N GLU A 67 -18.13 -38.93 -8.57
CA GLU A 67 -16.99 -38.41 -9.35
C GLU A 67 -16.93 -36.88 -9.30
N MET A 68 -18.08 -36.19 -9.40
CA MET A 68 -18.14 -34.72 -9.25
C MET A 68 -17.73 -34.28 -7.84
N LEU A 69 -18.15 -34.97 -6.79
CA LEU A 69 -17.75 -34.65 -5.42
C LEU A 69 -16.25 -34.86 -5.20
N ASP A 70 -15.70 -35.99 -5.73
CA ASP A 70 -14.27 -36.27 -5.67
C ASP A 70 -13.47 -35.22 -6.47
N GLY A 71 -13.96 -34.77 -7.64
CA GLY A 71 -13.39 -33.67 -8.42
C GLY A 71 -13.37 -32.34 -7.68
N ILE A 72 -14.46 -31.99 -7.00
CA ILE A 72 -14.52 -30.80 -6.14
C ILE A 72 -13.47 -30.90 -5.02
N LYS A 73 -13.35 -32.06 -4.36
CA LYS A 73 -12.37 -32.29 -3.30
C LYS A 73 -10.94 -32.15 -3.80
N ALA A 74 -10.63 -32.73 -4.95
CA ALA A 74 -9.31 -32.64 -5.59
C ALA A 74 -8.94 -31.18 -5.95
N THR A 75 -9.90 -30.43 -6.52
CA THR A 75 -9.71 -29.02 -6.88
C THR A 75 -9.47 -28.16 -5.65
N LEU A 76 -10.24 -28.38 -4.56
CA LEU A 76 -10.04 -27.67 -3.28
C LEU A 76 -8.64 -27.96 -2.69
N TYR A 77 -8.17 -29.22 -2.80
CA TYR A 77 -6.82 -29.59 -2.34
C TYR A 77 -5.73 -28.89 -3.19
N LYS A 78 -5.90 -28.83 -4.51
CA LYS A 78 -5.00 -28.11 -5.40
C LYS A 78 -4.93 -26.61 -5.04
N HIS A 79 -6.09 -25.99 -4.84
CA HIS A 79 -6.14 -24.58 -4.41
C HIS A 79 -5.47 -24.36 -3.05
N TYR A 80 -5.69 -25.26 -2.09
CA TYR A 80 -5.02 -25.22 -0.79
C TYR A 80 -3.49 -25.21 -0.96
N GLN A 81 -2.93 -26.12 -1.76
CA GLN A 81 -1.48 -26.20 -2.01
C GLN A 81 -0.96 -24.93 -2.71
N THR A 82 -1.62 -24.52 -3.79
CA THR A 82 -1.24 -23.32 -4.55
C THR A 82 -1.23 -22.06 -3.67
N ILE A 83 -2.24 -21.89 -2.80
CA ILE A 83 -2.31 -20.75 -1.89
C ILE A 83 -1.22 -20.84 -0.83
N LEU A 84 -0.95 -22.04 -0.30
CA LEU A 84 0.09 -22.25 0.72
C LEU A 84 1.49 -21.92 0.17
N GLU A 85 1.79 -22.39 -1.04
CA GLU A 85 3.06 -22.09 -1.74
C GLU A 85 3.20 -20.60 -2.06
N ARG A 86 2.11 -19.99 -2.50
CA ARG A 86 2.07 -18.59 -2.90
C ARG A 86 2.19 -17.62 -1.72
N ASP A 87 1.39 -17.83 -0.68
CA ASP A 87 1.13 -16.86 0.40
C ASP A 87 1.80 -17.26 1.72
N GLY A 88 2.31 -18.50 1.84
CA GLY A 88 2.89 -19.04 3.07
C GLY A 88 1.88 -19.39 4.16
N TYR A 89 0.61 -19.00 4.00
CA TYR A 89 -0.50 -19.33 4.90
C TYR A 89 -1.83 -19.48 4.14
N VAL A 90 -2.72 -20.33 4.65
CA VAL A 90 -4.02 -20.59 4.02
C VAL A 90 -5.15 -20.47 5.04
N THR A 91 -6.28 -19.92 4.62
CA THR A 91 -7.52 -19.93 5.40
C THR A 91 -8.63 -20.65 4.63
N ALA A 92 -9.58 -21.24 5.37
CA ALA A 92 -10.72 -21.93 4.77
C ALA A 92 -11.54 -21.00 3.82
N GLU A 93 -11.61 -19.71 4.15
CA GLU A 93 -12.29 -18.71 3.33
C GLU A 93 -11.54 -18.41 2.02
N LYS A 94 -10.19 -18.29 2.07
CA LYS A 94 -9.39 -18.12 0.86
C LYS A 94 -9.61 -19.28 -0.12
N VAL A 95 -9.52 -20.53 0.36
CA VAL A 95 -9.73 -21.72 -0.48
C VAL A 95 -11.14 -21.72 -1.08
N ARG A 96 -12.17 -21.43 -0.26
CA ARG A 96 -13.56 -21.31 -0.74
C ARG A 96 -13.70 -20.23 -1.83
N ASN A 97 -13.13 -19.05 -1.58
CA ASN A 97 -13.28 -17.90 -2.50
C ASN A 97 -12.56 -18.16 -3.81
N THR A 98 -11.37 -18.75 -3.78
CA THR A 98 -10.63 -19.19 -4.97
C THR A 98 -11.46 -20.20 -5.78
N PHE A 99 -12.00 -21.24 -5.11
CA PHE A 99 -12.84 -22.26 -5.76
C PHE A 99 -14.12 -21.65 -6.40
N LEU A 100 -14.73 -20.67 -5.76
CA LEU A 100 -15.93 -20.01 -6.28
C LEU A 100 -15.64 -18.89 -7.29
N GLY A 101 -14.38 -18.65 -7.65
CA GLY A 101 -13.98 -17.52 -8.49
C GLY A 101 -14.27 -16.14 -7.86
N LYS A 102 -14.41 -16.10 -6.53
CA LYS A 102 -14.64 -14.90 -5.72
C LYS A 102 -13.35 -14.41 -5.06
N GLU A 103 -12.20 -14.69 -5.66
CA GLU A 103 -10.97 -14.04 -5.20
C GLU A 103 -11.17 -12.54 -5.29
N GLU A 104 -10.96 -11.83 -4.20
CA GLU A 104 -10.71 -10.40 -4.29
C GLU A 104 -9.52 -10.25 -5.25
N LYS A 105 -9.75 -9.60 -6.38
CA LYS A 105 -8.68 -9.27 -7.31
C LYS A 105 -7.58 -8.61 -6.49
N ALA A 106 -6.41 -9.22 -6.46
CA ALA A 106 -5.28 -8.67 -5.71
C ALA A 106 -5.14 -7.20 -6.12
N LYS A 107 -5.19 -6.29 -5.15
CA LYS A 107 -5.10 -4.86 -5.43
C LYS A 107 -3.82 -4.58 -6.20
N THR A 108 -3.96 -3.82 -7.26
CA THR A 108 -2.85 -3.40 -8.13
C THR A 108 -2.11 -2.21 -7.52
N LEU A 109 -0.94 -1.88 -8.04
CA LEU A 109 -0.09 -0.83 -7.51
C LEU A 109 -0.80 0.54 -7.44
N LEU A 110 -1.40 0.98 -8.54
CA LEU A 110 -2.04 2.30 -8.59
C LEU A 110 -3.32 2.37 -7.75
N GLN A 111 -4.05 1.25 -7.60
CA GLN A 111 -5.19 1.17 -6.69
C GLN A 111 -4.77 1.35 -5.23
N VAL A 112 -3.68 0.71 -4.81
CA VAL A 112 -3.15 0.89 -3.44
C VAL A 112 -2.57 2.29 -3.27
N PHE A 113 -1.94 2.84 -4.30
CA PHE A 113 -1.43 4.20 -4.26
C PHE A 113 -2.58 5.21 -4.09
N ALA A 114 -3.70 5.03 -4.80
CA ALA A 114 -4.89 5.84 -4.62
C ALA A 114 -5.45 5.74 -3.20
N GLN A 115 -5.58 4.51 -2.66
CA GLN A 115 -6.02 4.28 -1.28
C GLN A 115 -5.10 4.96 -0.25
N HIS A 116 -3.77 4.87 -0.43
CA HIS A 116 -2.81 5.57 0.41
C HIS A 116 -3.03 7.09 0.38
N ASN A 117 -3.20 7.66 -0.81
CA ASN A 117 -3.38 9.09 -0.99
C ASN A 117 -4.70 9.59 -0.40
N GLU A 118 -5.79 8.83 -0.51
CA GLU A 118 -7.06 9.11 0.16
C GLU A 118 -6.90 9.16 1.69
N GLN A 119 -6.22 8.16 2.27
CA GLN A 119 -5.94 8.17 3.71
C GLN A 119 -5.01 9.31 4.12
N TYR A 120 -4.06 9.67 3.25
CA TYR A 120 -3.15 10.79 3.50
C TYR A 120 -3.90 12.13 3.44
N ALA A 121 -4.85 12.29 2.53
CA ALA A 121 -5.69 13.48 2.41
C ALA A 121 -6.45 13.80 3.71
N LEU A 122 -6.92 12.80 4.45
CA LEU A 122 -7.60 12.97 5.73
C LEU A 122 -6.70 13.57 6.84
N LYS A 123 -5.38 13.50 6.67
CA LYS A 123 -4.37 14.05 7.59
C LYS A 123 -3.97 15.49 7.25
N VAL A 124 -4.33 15.97 6.06
CA VAL A 124 -3.97 17.33 5.62
C VAL A 124 -4.65 18.37 6.50
N GLY A 125 -3.87 19.36 6.93
CA GLY A 125 -4.32 20.40 7.88
C GLY A 125 -4.27 19.99 9.35
N LYS A 126 -3.96 18.70 9.65
CA LYS A 126 -3.80 18.20 11.04
C LYS A 126 -2.35 17.84 11.33
N THR A 127 -1.88 16.77 10.69
CA THR A 127 -0.53 16.19 10.87
C THR A 127 0.28 16.17 9.59
N ALA A 128 -0.31 16.56 8.47
CA ALA A 128 0.31 16.54 7.15
C ALA A 128 0.05 17.84 6.38
N THR A 129 0.99 18.23 5.51
CA THR A 129 0.85 19.43 4.67
C THR A 129 0.23 19.07 3.33
N HIS A 130 -0.58 19.97 2.77
CA HIS A 130 -1.14 19.84 1.42
C HIS A 130 -0.04 19.65 0.36
N ARG A 131 1.11 20.32 0.53
CA ARG A 131 2.26 20.17 -0.37
C ARG A 131 2.78 18.74 -0.44
N THR A 132 2.78 18.00 0.65
CA THR A 132 3.20 16.59 0.66
C THR A 132 2.17 15.70 -0.03
N TYR A 133 0.87 15.94 0.20
CA TYR A 133 -0.22 15.25 -0.50
C TYR A 133 -0.10 15.41 -2.02
N THR A 134 0.05 16.65 -2.51
CA THR A 134 0.21 16.92 -3.95
C THR A 134 1.42 16.20 -4.55
N ARG A 135 2.51 16.03 -3.79
CA ARG A 135 3.68 15.26 -4.23
C ARG A 135 3.38 13.77 -4.36
N TYR A 136 2.57 13.17 -3.49
CA TYR A 136 2.15 11.77 -3.64
C TYR A 136 1.26 11.59 -4.87
N GLU A 137 0.33 12.52 -5.13
CA GLU A 137 -0.48 12.50 -6.35
C GLU A 137 0.38 12.59 -7.61
N LEU A 138 1.37 13.49 -7.62
CA LEU A 138 2.31 13.61 -8.72
C LEU A 138 3.05 12.28 -8.98
N ILE A 139 3.52 11.60 -7.92
CA ILE A 139 4.26 10.34 -8.06
C ILE A 139 3.35 9.24 -8.59
N LYS A 140 2.10 9.14 -8.12
CA LYS A 140 1.11 8.21 -8.66
C LYS A 140 0.92 8.40 -10.16
N ASN A 141 0.78 9.65 -10.61
CA ASN A 141 0.60 9.96 -12.03
C ASN A 141 1.86 9.62 -12.85
N ARG A 142 3.08 9.86 -12.32
CA ARG A 142 4.34 9.47 -12.98
C ARG A 142 4.53 7.97 -13.06
N LEU A 143 4.11 7.23 -12.03
CA LEU A 143 4.11 5.77 -12.07
C LEU A 143 3.10 5.24 -13.10
N ALA A 144 1.91 5.82 -13.18
CA ALA A 144 0.92 5.44 -14.19
C ALA A 144 1.44 5.67 -15.62
N GLU A 145 2.10 6.81 -15.85
CA GLU A 145 2.74 7.12 -17.13
C GLU A 145 3.87 6.14 -17.45
N TYR A 146 4.75 5.85 -16.50
CA TYR A 146 5.82 4.87 -16.65
C TYR A 146 5.28 3.47 -17.00
N ILE A 147 4.26 3.01 -16.29
CA ILE A 147 3.63 1.71 -16.51
C ILE A 147 3.03 1.65 -17.92
N ARG A 148 2.29 2.69 -18.32
CA ARG A 148 1.67 2.75 -19.64
C ARG A 148 2.70 2.77 -20.77
N THR A 149 3.76 3.55 -20.61
CA THR A 149 4.79 3.71 -21.66
C THR A 149 5.66 2.48 -21.81
N ASN A 150 6.09 1.86 -20.70
CA ASN A 150 7.09 0.80 -20.74
C ASN A 150 6.49 -0.62 -20.72
N TYR A 151 5.29 -0.77 -20.15
CA TYR A 151 4.63 -2.07 -20.00
C TYR A 151 3.35 -2.20 -20.81
N HIS A 152 2.84 -1.11 -21.41
CA HIS A 152 1.63 -1.07 -22.25
C HIS A 152 0.36 -1.59 -21.55
N VAL A 153 0.28 -1.40 -20.23
CA VAL A 153 -0.88 -1.75 -19.39
C VAL A 153 -1.30 -0.55 -18.54
N GLU A 154 -2.53 -0.55 -18.05
CA GLU A 154 -3.06 0.55 -17.22
C GLU A 154 -2.57 0.49 -15.76
N ASP A 155 -2.30 -0.72 -15.24
CA ASP A 155 -1.82 -0.93 -13.86
C ASP A 155 -1.12 -2.28 -13.77
N ILE A 156 -0.32 -2.51 -12.74
CA ILE A 156 0.45 -3.74 -12.54
C ILE A 156 0.22 -4.36 -11.16
N SER A 157 0.44 -5.68 -11.09
CA SER A 157 0.47 -6.40 -9.82
C SER A 157 1.75 -6.10 -9.03
N PHE A 158 1.67 -6.10 -7.70
CA PHE A 158 2.86 -5.97 -6.84
C PHE A 158 3.93 -7.04 -7.11
N ARG A 159 3.58 -8.19 -7.68
CA ARG A 159 4.53 -9.25 -8.05
C ARG A 159 5.47 -8.87 -9.19
N GLU A 160 5.06 -7.92 -10.01
CA GLU A 160 5.85 -7.40 -11.12
C GLU A 160 6.84 -6.33 -10.67
N ILE A 161 6.66 -5.81 -9.42
CA ILE A 161 7.57 -4.83 -8.84
C ILE A 161 8.80 -5.56 -8.31
N ASN A 162 9.90 -5.40 -9.01
CA ASN A 162 11.21 -5.91 -8.65
C ASN A 162 12.26 -4.78 -8.76
N VAL A 163 13.52 -5.10 -8.51
CA VAL A 163 14.62 -4.12 -8.59
C VAL A 163 14.73 -3.49 -9.98
N VAL A 164 14.47 -4.26 -11.05
CA VAL A 164 14.51 -3.76 -12.45
C VAL A 164 13.39 -2.74 -12.67
N PHE A 165 12.18 -3.01 -12.18
CA PHE A 165 11.07 -2.07 -12.25
C PHE A 165 11.38 -0.76 -11.51
N ILE A 166 11.95 -0.86 -10.31
CA ILE A 166 12.27 0.32 -9.47
C ILE A 166 13.34 1.18 -10.15
N GLU A 167 14.40 0.56 -10.67
CA GLU A 167 15.46 1.26 -11.40
C GLU A 167 14.95 1.85 -12.72
N GLY A 168 14.13 1.10 -13.45
CA GLY A 168 13.47 1.61 -14.66
C GLY A 168 12.61 2.84 -14.39
N PHE A 169 11.86 2.87 -13.27
CA PHE A 169 11.11 4.05 -12.87
C PHE A 169 12.03 5.24 -12.56
N TYR A 170 13.15 5.01 -11.87
CA TYR A 170 14.15 6.04 -11.62
C TYR A 170 14.70 6.64 -12.92
N LEU A 171 15.11 5.79 -13.88
CA LEU A 171 15.61 6.21 -15.18
C LEU A 171 14.53 6.96 -15.98
N PHE A 172 13.29 6.43 -16.00
CA PHE A 172 12.17 7.11 -16.65
C PHE A 172 11.95 8.54 -16.11
N ILE A 173 12.05 8.75 -14.81
CA ILE A 173 11.95 10.09 -14.21
C ILE A 173 13.11 10.98 -14.66
N ARG A 174 14.34 10.45 -14.73
CA ARG A 174 15.52 11.22 -15.16
C ARG A 174 15.46 11.63 -16.63
N ASP A 175 14.95 10.75 -17.48
CA ASP A 175 14.94 10.96 -18.93
C ASP A 175 13.77 11.86 -19.38
N ASN A 176 12.62 11.73 -18.74
CA ASN A 176 11.42 12.45 -19.18
C ASN A 176 11.17 13.75 -18.43
N TYR A 177 11.85 14.00 -17.29
CA TYR A 177 11.63 15.22 -16.50
C TYR A 177 12.96 15.85 -16.09
N PRO A 178 13.11 17.19 -16.31
CA PRO A 178 14.32 17.91 -15.93
C PRO A 178 14.44 17.94 -14.39
N CYS A 179 15.16 16.99 -13.81
CA CYS A 179 15.38 16.90 -12.38
C CYS A 179 16.77 16.37 -12.02
N THR A 180 17.27 16.74 -10.85
CA THR A 180 18.54 16.22 -10.34
C THR A 180 18.39 14.77 -9.86
N HIS A 181 19.52 14.06 -9.72
CA HIS A 181 19.57 12.71 -9.14
C HIS A 181 18.79 12.63 -7.81
N ASN A 182 19.09 13.54 -6.88
CA ASN A 182 18.43 13.55 -5.57
C ASN A 182 16.91 13.80 -5.66
N THR A 183 16.46 14.54 -6.65
CA THR A 183 15.03 14.75 -6.88
C THR A 183 14.37 13.46 -7.36
N ALA A 184 14.95 12.75 -8.33
CA ALA A 184 14.46 11.46 -8.80
C ALA A 184 14.47 10.41 -7.66
N MET A 185 15.54 10.36 -6.85
CA MET A 185 15.60 9.48 -5.68
C MET A 185 14.49 9.77 -4.66
N LYS A 186 14.07 11.03 -4.49
CA LYS A 186 12.90 11.36 -3.64
C LYS A 186 11.59 10.84 -4.21
N PHE A 187 11.43 10.71 -5.52
CA PHE A 187 10.28 10.04 -6.14
C PHE A 187 10.29 8.55 -5.79
N VAL A 188 11.43 7.88 -5.95
CA VAL A 188 11.60 6.46 -5.61
C VAL A 188 11.40 6.22 -4.11
N GLN A 189 11.89 7.11 -3.25
CA GLN A 189 11.70 7.02 -1.80
C GLN A 189 10.22 7.07 -1.40
N ARG A 190 9.42 7.95 -2.01
CA ARG A 190 7.97 8.01 -1.75
C ARG A 190 7.22 6.82 -2.33
N PHE A 191 7.63 6.33 -3.49
CA PHE A 191 7.12 5.09 -4.04
C PHE A 191 7.36 3.92 -3.04
N ARG A 192 8.57 3.81 -2.49
CA ARG A 192 8.88 2.85 -1.42
C ARG A 192 7.92 2.96 -0.24
N THR A 193 7.58 4.18 0.18
CA THR A 193 6.64 4.39 1.31
C THR A 193 5.28 3.76 1.04
N VAL A 194 4.76 3.87 -0.19
CA VAL A 194 3.47 3.27 -0.58
C VAL A 194 3.57 1.74 -0.68
N VAL A 195 4.69 1.20 -1.14
CA VAL A 195 4.91 -0.26 -1.15
C VAL A 195 4.98 -0.81 0.28
N LEU A 196 5.64 -0.10 1.21
CA LEU A 196 5.65 -0.47 2.63
C LEU A 196 4.25 -0.35 3.26
N PHE A 197 3.45 0.63 2.87
CA PHE A 197 2.05 0.72 3.28
C PHE A 197 1.25 -0.52 2.82
N ALA A 198 1.42 -0.98 1.57
CA ALA A 198 0.81 -2.21 1.09
C ALA A 198 1.26 -3.44 1.89
N HIS A 199 2.54 -3.52 2.22
CA HIS A 199 3.11 -4.60 3.03
C HIS A 199 2.51 -4.60 4.45
N ASN A 200 2.43 -3.45 5.10
CA ASN A 200 1.85 -3.31 6.45
C ASN A 200 0.35 -3.62 6.50
N LEU A 201 -0.38 -3.42 5.40
CA LEU A 201 -1.77 -3.85 5.25
C LEU A 201 -1.92 -5.36 4.96
N GLY A 202 -0.82 -6.10 4.82
CA GLY A 202 -0.84 -7.52 4.47
C GLY A 202 -1.30 -7.80 3.02
N LEU A 203 -1.29 -6.79 2.15
CA LEU A 203 -1.62 -6.95 0.73
C LEU A 203 -0.50 -7.63 -0.06
N ILE A 204 0.72 -7.53 0.43
CA ILE A 204 1.92 -8.21 -0.06
C ILE A 204 2.69 -8.79 1.13
N ASN A 205 3.31 -9.95 0.94
CA ASN A 205 4.10 -10.67 1.95
C ASN A 205 5.61 -10.59 1.71
N PHE A 206 6.03 -9.80 0.74
CA PHE A 206 7.44 -9.53 0.45
C PHE A 206 7.65 -8.02 0.26
N ASN A 207 8.90 -7.57 0.44
CA ASN A 207 9.27 -6.17 0.22
C ASN A 207 10.12 -6.04 -1.05
N PRO A 208 9.56 -5.52 -2.17
CA PRO A 208 10.32 -5.34 -3.43
C PRO A 208 11.55 -4.44 -3.28
N PHE A 209 11.53 -3.52 -2.30
CA PHE A 209 12.65 -2.62 -2.00
C PHE A 209 13.72 -3.21 -1.07
N GLY A 210 13.58 -4.49 -0.66
CA GLY A 210 14.54 -5.11 0.27
C GLY A 210 15.98 -5.13 -0.26
N ALA A 211 16.15 -5.36 -1.56
CA ALA A 211 17.45 -5.34 -2.24
C ALA A 211 17.80 -3.99 -2.88
N TYR A 212 16.90 -3.01 -2.89
CA TYR A 212 17.13 -1.70 -3.51
C TYR A 212 17.59 -0.67 -2.50
N LYS A 213 18.83 -0.17 -2.68
CA LYS A 213 19.39 0.87 -1.82
C LYS A 213 19.18 2.25 -2.41
N LEU A 214 18.43 3.11 -1.70
CA LEU A 214 18.32 4.52 -2.06
C LEU A 214 19.68 5.20 -1.80
N LYS A 215 20.31 5.71 -2.85
CA LYS A 215 21.58 6.44 -2.76
C LYS A 215 21.31 7.91 -3.07
N PHE A 216 21.62 8.79 -2.12
CA PHE A 216 21.59 10.22 -2.33
C PHE A 216 23.00 10.72 -2.49
N GLU A 217 23.21 11.64 -3.44
CA GLU A 217 24.46 12.33 -3.62
C GLU A 217 24.57 13.47 -2.60
N TYR A 218 25.73 13.61 -2.03
CA TYR A 218 26.03 14.80 -1.23
C TYR A 218 26.13 16.01 -2.16
N VAL A 219 25.40 17.06 -1.83
CA VAL A 219 25.45 18.33 -2.55
C VAL A 219 26.06 19.36 -1.61
N GLU A 220 27.26 19.75 -1.89
CA GLU A 220 27.87 20.85 -1.19
C GLU A 220 27.15 22.15 -1.56
N ARG A 221 26.61 22.78 -0.55
CA ARG A 221 25.98 24.10 -0.67
C ARG A 221 26.93 25.08 -0.01
N GLY A 222 27.51 25.96 -0.76
CA GLY A 222 28.32 27.03 -0.20
C GLY A 222 27.59 27.81 0.88
N TYR A 223 28.30 28.59 1.61
CA TYR A 223 27.78 29.54 2.59
C TYR A 223 28.25 30.95 2.21
N LEU A 224 27.60 31.94 2.76
CA LEU A 224 27.98 33.33 2.57
C LEU A 224 29.08 33.68 3.58
N GLU A 225 30.14 34.32 3.08
CA GLU A 225 31.12 34.94 3.93
C GLU A 225 30.57 36.24 4.53
N GLN A 226 31.20 36.78 5.60
CA GLN A 226 30.68 37.95 6.30
C GLN A 226 30.60 39.19 5.41
N ASP A 227 31.60 39.40 4.54
CA ASP A 227 31.63 40.51 3.61
C ASP A 227 30.53 40.41 2.52
N GLU A 228 30.16 39.21 2.13
CA GLU A 228 29.02 39.00 1.21
C GLU A 228 27.69 39.28 1.91
N LEU A 229 27.55 38.89 3.16
CA LEU A 229 26.39 39.19 3.97
C LEU A 229 26.23 40.71 4.18
N ASP A 230 27.31 41.40 4.48
CA ASP A 230 27.36 42.83 4.67
C ASP A 230 26.99 43.58 3.38
N ARG A 231 27.47 43.13 2.21
CA ARG A 231 27.07 43.65 0.92
C ARG A 231 25.57 43.49 0.65
N ILE A 232 24.98 42.36 1.04
CA ILE A 232 23.55 42.15 0.90
C ILE A 232 22.78 43.09 1.85
N TYR A 233 23.24 43.25 3.09
CA TYR A 233 22.63 44.10 4.10
C TYR A 233 22.61 45.56 3.66
N GLN A 234 23.72 46.07 3.11
CA GLN A 234 23.85 47.48 2.67
C GLN A 234 23.15 47.76 1.34
N LYS A 235 22.73 46.72 0.60
CA LYS A 235 22.11 46.87 -0.71
C LYS A 235 20.75 47.54 -0.61
N THR A 236 20.60 48.68 -1.29
CA THR A 236 19.30 49.35 -1.49
C THR A 236 18.58 48.78 -2.71
N PHE A 237 17.29 48.61 -2.61
CA PHE A 237 16.45 48.12 -3.70
C PHE A 237 15.38 49.14 -4.08
N ALA A 238 15.07 49.25 -5.38
CA ALA A 238 13.99 50.11 -5.85
C ALA A 238 12.59 49.66 -5.39
N SER A 239 12.45 48.40 -4.97
CA SER A 239 11.20 47.80 -4.51
C SER A 239 11.23 47.53 -3.00
N LYS A 240 10.28 48.07 -2.26
CA LYS A 240 10.07 47.81 -0.83
C LYS A 240 9.93 46.32 -0.52
N ARG A 241 9.32 45.53 -1.43
CA ARG A 241 9.19 44.10 -1.31
C ARG A 241 10.55 43.39 -1.27
N LEU A 242 11.50 43.83 -2.09
CA LEU A 242 12.85 43.25 -2.09
C LEU A 242 13.63 43.66 -0.84
N GLU A 243 13.42 44.84 -0.32
CA GLU A 243 14.01 45.27 0.96
C GLU A 243 13.50 44.40 2.11
N GLN A 244 12.19 44.14 2.17
CA GLN A 244 11.64 43.23 3.18
C GLN A 244 12.21 41.81 3.06
N VAL A 245 12.35 41.27 1.85
CA VAL A 245 12.95 39.94 1.63
C VAL A 245 14.41 39.91 2.11
N ARG A 246 15.21 40.98 1.80
CA ARG A 246 16.56 41.15 2.29
C ARG A 246 16.58 41.13 3.84
N ASP A 247 15.75 41.96 4.47
CA ASP A 247 15.74 42.11 5.91
C ASP A 247 15.35 40.80 6.62
N MET A 248 14.36 40.10 6.12
CA MET A 248 14.00 38.75 6.61
C MET A 248 15.13 37.73 6.41
N PHE A 249 15.84 37.79 5.28
CA PHE A 249 16.98 36.90 5.02
C PHE A 249 18.13 37.20 5.98
N ILE A 250 18.52 38.46 6.12
CA ILE A 250 19.57 38.89 7.05
C ILE A 250 19.22 38.52 8.50
N PHE A 251 17.98 38.77 8.90
CA PHE A 251 17.49 38.38 10.22
C PHE A 251 17.61 36.85 10.44
N SER A 252 17.23 36.06 9.43
CA SER A 252 17.38 34.60 9.49
C SER A 252 18.83 34.17 9.60
N CYS A 253 19.78 34.86 8.90
CA CYS A 253 21.20 34.55 8.99
C CYS A 253 21.76 34.78 10.40
N TYR A 254 21.37 35.87 11.08
CA TYR A 254 21.86 36.18 12.41
C TYR A 254 21.16 35.40 13.53
N THR A 255 19.90 35.01 13.33
CA THR A 255 19.12 34.33 14.38
C THR A 255 19.06 32.82 14.22
N GLY A 256 19.39 32.29 13.04
CA GLY A 256 19.21 30.87 12.71
C GLY A 256 17.73 30.43 12.52
N LEU A 257 16.79 31.37 12.58
CA LEU A 257 15.36 31.08 12.41
C LEU A 257 15.05 30.71 10.96
N SER A 258 14.17 29.72 10.77
CA SER A 258 13.66 29.42 9.44
C SER A 258 12.70 30.53 8.96
N TYR A 259 12.50 30.61 7.63
CA TYR A 259 11.58 31.61 7.05
C TYR A 259 10.17 31.55 7.67
N VAL A 260 9.66 30.36 7.97
CA VAL A 260 8.32 30.20 8.59
C VAL A 260 8.32 30.77 10.00
N ASP A 261 9.38 30.50 10.79
CA ASP A 261 9.48 30.98 12.16
C ASP A 261 9.60 32.50 12.20
N VAL A 262 10.32 33.11 11.22
CA VAL A 262 10.41 34.56 11.06
C VAL A 262 9.03 35.18 10.72
N CYS A 263 8.27 34.53 9.84
CA CYS A 263 6.92 35.01 9.48
C CYS A 263 5.91 34.94 10.65
N GLU A 264 6.09 33.98 11.55
CA GLU A 264 5.23 33.75 12.71
C GLU A 264 5.73 34.47 13.97
N LEU A 265 6.92 35.11 13.91
CA LEU A 265 7.53 35.79 15.05
C LEU A 265 6.70 37.01 15.49
N ARG A 266 6.43 37.08 16.78
CA ARG A 266 5.71 38.19 17.45
C ARG A 266 6.57 38.76 18.56
N ALA A 267 6.31 39.98 18.92
CA ALA A 267 7.02 40.67 20.02
C ALA A 267 7.00 39.91 21.34
N GLU A 268 5.89 39.20 21.63
CA GLU A 268 5.70 38.37 22.83
C GLU A 268 6.60 37.13 22.86
N ASN A 269 7.13 36.69 21.71
CA ASN A 269 8.06 35.57 21.58
C ASN A 269 9.53 35.99 21.84
N ILE A 270 9.80 37.29 21.94
CA ILE A 270 11.15 37.83 22.15
C ILE A 270 11.30 38.11 23.66
N LYS A 271 12.25 37.38 24.30
CA LYS A 271 12.57 37.57 25.70
C LYS A 271 13.96 38.19 25.86
N VAL A 272 14.12 39.09 26.81
CA VAL A 272 15.43 39.64 27.20
C VAL A 272 16.08 38.67 28.17
N SER A 273 17.32 38.30 27.94
CA SER A 273 18.13 37.49 28.84
C SER A 273 18.52 38.32 30.10
N PHE A 274 18.94 37.63 31.14
CA PHE A 274 19.37 38.25 32.41
C PHE A 274 20.58 39.21 32.27
N ASP A 275 21.37 39.04 31.21
CA ASP A 275 22.51 39.89 30.84
C ASP A 275 22.13 41.11 29.98
N GLY A 276 20.83 41.37 29.79
CA GLY A 276 20.31 42.49 29.04
C GLY A 276 20.35 42.30 27.52
N ASN A 277 20.86 41.15 27.02
CA ASN A 277 20.85 40.86 25.61
C ASN A 277 19.51 40.27 25.16
N LEU A 278 19.03 40.67 23.99
CA LEU A 278 17.85 40.06 23.37
C LEU A 278 18.18 38.64 22.94
N LEU A 279 17.73 37.61 23.66
CA LEU A 279 17.85 36.25 23.16
C LEU A 279 17.12 35.21 24.04
N SER A 280 15.90 34.88 23.76
CA SER A 280 15.45 33.47 23.64
C SER A 280 14.13 33.48 22.89
N PHE A 281 14.17 32.87 21.74
CA PHE A 281 12.94 32.49 21.04
C PHE A 281 12.44 31.22 21.73
N THR A 282 11.34 31.28 22.45
CA THR A 282 10.73 30.07 23.01
C THR A 282 10.25 29.17 21.89
N SER A 283 10.82 28.01 21.75
CA SER A 283 10.54 26.98 20.75
C SER A 283 9.18 26.28 20.95
N GLU A 284 8.15 27.01 21.43
CA GLU A 284 6.78 26.48 21.44
C GLU A 284 6.14 26.46 20.04
N MET A 285 6.86 26.96 19.03
CA MET A 285 6.33 27.07 17.67
C MET A 285 6.21 25.78 16.89
N ARG A 286 6.70 24.63 17.39
CA ARG A 286 6.42 23.33 16.77
C ARG A 286 6.43 22.21 17.80
N LYS A 287 5.28 21.90 18.36
CA LYS A 287 4.95 20.52 18.77
C LYS A 287 4.21 19.80 17.66
#